data_aeefb6b9e5f3fb50211f073d9418565e
#
_entry.id   aeefb6b9e5f3fb50211f073d9418565e
#
_cell.length_a   1.000
_cell.length_b   1.000
_cell.length_c   1.000
_cell.angle_alpha   90.00
_cell.angle_beta   90.00
_cell.angle_gamma   90.00
#
_symmetry.space_group_name_H-M   'P 1'
#
loop_
_entity.id
_entity.type
_entity.pdbx_description
1 polymer ?
#
loop_
_entity_poly.entity_id
_entity_poly.type
_entity_poly.pdbx_seq_one_letter_code
_entity_poly.pdbx_strand_id
1 'polypeptide(L)'
;MRKLFFLLLFILAAVGASARQDTLKYRISLKDKAATTYSLEHPEAFLSEKAIERRRKQNLPIDSTDLPVCRKYVDEIRRQGVKIVVTGKWENFVTVSCNDSALVERIAALPFVRETEKVWIAPGGDGPFMATERDSLINRPSVHPDSIYGLAVDQIRLSNGDKLHEEGFKGQGMTIAVIDAGFHNAD
;
A
#
# COMPACT_ATOMS: atom_id res chain seq x y z
N MET A 1 52.57 18.00 12.69
CA MET A 1 51.20 18.46 12.95
C MET A 1 50.39 18.61 11.66
N ARG A 2 50.81 19.34 10.61
CA ARG A 2 50.02 19.49 9.34
C ARG A 2 49.65 18.16 8.66
N LYS A 3 50.57 17.20 8.60
CA LYS A 3 50.31 15.85 7.97
C LYS A 3 49.30 15.03 8.75
N LEU A 4 49.28 15.11 10.08
CA LEU A 4 48.30 14.42 10.93
C LEU A 4 46.90 15.04 10.79
N PHE A 5 46.81 16.34 10.61
CA PHE A 5 45.54 17.05 10.38
C PHE A 5 44.90 16.67 9.04
N PHE A 6 45.69 16.53 7.97
CA PHE A 6 45.18 16.05 6.66
C PHE A 6 44.74 14.60 6.69
N LEU A 7 45.44 13.74 7.44
CA LEU A 7 45.02 12.35 7.62
C LEU A 7 43.69 12.25 8.37
N LEU A 8 43.49 13.04 9.42
CA LEU A 8 42.25 13.10 10.20
C LEU A 8 41.09 13.62 9.35
N LEU A 9 41.32 14.65 8.49
CA LEU A 9 40.34 15.20 7.57
C LEU A 9 39.92 14.17 6.51
N PHE A 10 40.86 13.35 6.03
CA PHE A 10 40.59 12.30 5.05
C PHE A 10 39.77 11.15 5.66
N ILE A 11 40.02 10.78 6.92
CA ILE A 11 39.25 9.77 7.65
C ILE A 11 37.82 10.29 7.93
N LEU A 12 37.67 11.57 8.25
CA LEU A 12 36.34 12.17 8.50
C LEU A 12 35.49 12.26 7.20
N ALA A 13 36.14 12.48 6.04
CA ALA A 13 35.47 12.48 4.75
C ALA A 13 35.02 11.07 4.29
N ALA A 14 35.70 10.02 4.72
CA ALA A 14 35.36 8.64 4.39
C ALA A 14 34.14 8.10 5.17
N VAL A 15 33.78 8.68 6.30
CA VAL A 15 32.64 8.26 7.14
C VAL A 15 31.30 8.80 6.60
N GLY A 16 31.31 9.79 5.69
CA GLY A 16 30.10 10.44 5.17
C GLY A 16 29.49 9.84 3.92
N ALA A 17 30.14 8.88 3.27
CA ALA A 17 29.60 8.22 2.08
C ALA A 17 28.82 6.96 2.45
N SER A 18 27.73 7.09 3.21
CA SER A 18 26.67 6.08 3.19
C SER A 18 26.06 6.08 1.79
N ALA A 19 26.60 5.25 0.91
CA ALA A 19 25.94 4.96 -0.35
C ALA A 19 24.49 4.53 -0.03
N ARG A 20 23.53 5.37 -0.41
CA ARG A 20 22.12 5.05 -0.31
C ARG A 20 21.90 3.82 -1.18
N GLN A 21 21.79 2.68 -0.53
CA GLN A 21 21.62 1.42 -1.23
C GLN A 21 20.19 1.37 -1.75
N ASP A 22 20.03 1.35 -3.08
CA ASP A 22 18.72 1.16 -3.70
C ASP A 22 18.05 -0.07 -3.11
N THR A 23 16.86 0.10 -2.56
CA THR A 23 16.17 -1.00 -1.89
C THR A 23 15.28 -1.72 -2.90
N LEU A 24 15.67 -2.94 -3.26
CA LEU A 24 14.86 -3.81 -4.12
C LEU A 24 13.68 -4.37 -3.33
N LYS A 25 12.53 -4.50 -3.98
CA LYS A 25 11.36 -5.18 -3.42
C LYS A 25 10.99 -6.38 -4.27
N TYR A 26 10.69 -7.47 -3.60
CA TYR A 26 10.26 -8.72 -4.20
C TYR A 26 8.89 -9.11 -3.67
N ARG A 27 8.01 -9.52 -4.56
CA ARG A 27 6.75 -10.17 -4.25
C ARG A 27 6.99 -11.67 -4.17
N ILE A 28 6.61 -12.25 -3.04
CA ILE A 28 6.68 -13.68 -2.76
C ILE A 28 5.25 -14.21 -2.78
N SER A 29 4.85 -14.87 -3.85
CA SER A 29 3.55 -15.48 -3.98
C SER A 29 3.52 -16.83 -3.25
N LEU A 30 2.50 -17.08 -2.45
CA LEU A 30 2.37 -18.28 -1.65
C LEU A 30 1.42 -19.27 -2.32
N LYS A 31 1.66 -20.59 -2.14
CA LYS A 31 0.84 -21.66 -2.74
C LYS A 31 -0.54 -21.75 -2.12
N ASP A 32 -0.60 -21.63 -0.80
CA ASP A 32 -1.81 -21.89 -0.02
C ASP A 32 -1.82 -21.09 1.30
N LYS A 33 -2.85 -21.31 2.10
CA LYS A 33 -3.01 -20.83 3.47
C LYS A 33 -3.20 -21.98 4.46
N ALA A 34 -2.73 -23.19 4.13
CA ALA A 34 -3.03 -24.41 4.87
C ALA A 34 -2.56 -24.39 6.33
N ALA A 35 -1.46 -23.66 6.62
CA ALA A 35 -0.95 -23.55 7.98
C ALA A 35 -1.58 -22.39 8.79
N THR A 36 -2.73 -21.83 8.34
CA THR A 36 -3.46 -20.79 9.09
C THR A 36 -4.07 -21.38 10.37
N THR A 37 -4.23 -20.50 11.37
CA THR A 37 -4.94 -20.82 12.60
C THR A 37 -6.42 -20.39 12.57
N TYR A 38 -6.84 -19.73 11.49
CA TYR A 38 -8.21 -19.26 11.31
C TYR A 38 -9.09 -20.31 10.64
N SER A 39 -10.37 -20.33 11.01
CA SER A 39 -11.41 -21.17 10.39
C SER A 39 -12.46 -20.29 9.71
N LEU A 40 -12.96 -20.72 8.56
CA LEU A 40 -14.07 -20.04 7.87
C LEU A 40 -15.39 -20.10 8.65
N GLU A 41 -15.50 -21.02 9.59
CA GLU A 41 -16.65 -21.14 10.51
C GLU A 41 -16.70 -20.01 11.54
N HIS A 42 -15.56 -19.35 11.78
CA HIS A 42 -15.40 -18.26 12.73
C HIS A 42 -14.84 -16.99 12.05
N PRO A 43 -15.59 -16.39 11.11
CA PRO A 43 -15.10 -15.26 10.33
C PRO A 43 -14.84 -13.98 11.17
N GLU A 44 -15.49 -13.85 12.33
CA GLU A 44 -15.29 -12.77 13.28
C GLU A 44 -13.85 -12.70 13.83
N ALA A 45 -13.09 -13.79 13.73
CA ALA A 45 -11.69 -13.84 14.16
C ALA A 45 -10.74 -13.10 13.19
N PHE A 46 -11.16 -12.82 11.94
CA PHE A 46 -10.32 -12.20 10.92
C PHE A 46 -11.02 -11.17 10.02
N LEU A 47 -12.34 -11.02 10.13
CA LEU A 47 -13.13 -10.00 9.46
C LEU A 47 -13.80 -9.10 10.51
N SER A 48 -13.93 -7.80 10.18
CA SER A 48 -14.74 -6.90 10.98
C SER A 48 -16.24 -7.19 10.81
N GLU A 49 -17.03 -6.88 11.83
CA GLU A 49 -18.50 -7.03 11.79
C GLU A 49 -19.10 -6.33 10.56
N LYS A 50 -18.65 -5.11 10.24
CA LYS A 50 -19.06 -4.38 9.03
C LYS A 50 -18.74 -5.14 7.74
N ALA A 51 -17.61 -5.85 7.68
CA ALA A 51 -17.24 -6.64 6.50
C ALA A 51 -18.15 -7.87 6.36
N ILE A 52 -18.45 -8.54 7.45
CA ILE A 52 -19.36 -9.69 7.50
C ILE A 52 -20.77 -9.25 7.09
N GLU A 53 -21.28 -8.17 7.67
CA GLU A 53 -22.62 -7.65 7.35
C GLU A 53 -22.74 -7.23 5.89
N ARG A 54 -21.71 -6.53 5.34
CA ARG A 54 -21.70 -6.14 3.92
C ARG A 54 -21.77 -7.37 3.01
N ARG A 55 -21.00 -8.42 3.29
CA ARG A 55 -21.04 -9.67 2.52
C ARG A 55 -22.41 -10.32 2.57
N ARG A 56 -23.01 -10.37 3.77
CA ARG A 56 -24.37 -10.88 3.94
C ARG A 56 -25.40 -10.10 3.12
N LYS A 57 -25.34 -8.76 3.12
CA LYS A 57 -26.24 -7.91 2.34
C LYS A 57 -26.09 -8.09 0.84
N GLN A 58 -24.88 -8.40 0.39
CA GLN A 58 -24.53 -8.59 -1.02
C GLN A 58 -24.59 -10.05 -1.48
N ASN A 59 -24.99 -10.98 -0.61
CA ASN A 59 -24.96 -12.42 -0.85
C ASN A 59 -23.59 -12.94 -1.31
N LEU A 60 -22.50 -12.36 -0.78
CA LEU A 60 -21.14 -12.77 -1.05
C LEU A 60 -20.69 -13.80 0.00
N PRO A 61 -20.28 -15.01 -0.40
CA PRO A 61 -19.76 -16.00 0.54
C PRO A 61 -18.43 -15.53 1.14
N ILE A 62 -18.16 -15.97 2.35
CA ILE A 62 -16.82 -15.88 2.97
C ILE A 62 -16.08 -17.14 2.58
N ASP A 63 -14.90 -16.99 1.97
CA ASP A 63 -14.12 -18.10 1.45
C ASP A 63 -12.63 -18.02 1.85
N SER A 64 -11.82 -18.94 1.34
CA SER A 64 -10.39 -19.03 1.67
C SER A 64 -9.58 -17.80 1.26
N THR A 65 -10.07 -16.98 0.32
CA THR A 65 -9.40 -15.74 -0.09
C THR A 65 -9.47 -14.67 1.01
N ASP A 66 -10.50 -14.74 1.86
CA ASP A 66 -10.69 -13.84 2.99
C ASP A 66 -9.77 -14.13 4.18
N LEU A 67 -9.27 -15.35 4.28
CA LEU A 67 -8.31 -15.71 5.33
C LEU A 67 -7.05 -14.84 5.23
N PRO A 68 -6.50 -14.39 6.34
CA PRO A 68 -5.20 -13.71 6.36
C PRO A 68 -4.10 -14.59 5.77
N VAL A 69 -3.03 -13.95 5.29
CA VAL A 69 -1.81 -14.67 4.91
C VAL A 69 -1.31 -15.47 6.12
N CYS A 70 -0.91 -16.71 5.89
CA CYS A 70 -0.48 -17.60 6.96
C CYS A 70 0.71 -17.01 7.74
N ARG A 71 0.49 -16.72 9.02
CA ARG A 71 1.51 -16.10 9.89
C ARG A 71 2.78 -16.93 9.99
N LYS A 72 2.67 -18.25 10.03
CA LYS A 72 3.82 -19.16 10.07
C LYS A 72 4.71 -18.97 8.83
N TYR A 73 4.12 -18.78 7.65
CA TYR A 73 4.87 -18.54 6.42
C TYR A 73 5.55 -17.17 6.43
N VAL A 74 4.84 -16.14 6.88
CA VAL A 74 5.40 -14.78 7.03
C VAL A 74 6.59 -14.77 8.00
N ASP A 75 6.47 -15.49 9.12
CA ASP A 75 7.52 -15.57 10.13
C ASP A 75 8.73 -16.38 9.63
N GLU A 76 8.52 -17.41 8.82
CA GLU A 76 9.59 -18.18 8.18
C GLU A 76 10.36 -17.34 7.16
N ILE A 77 9.63 -16.58 6.32
CA ILE A 77 10.25 -15.62 5.38
C ILE A 77 11.06 -14.57 6.15
N ARG A 78 10.52 -14.02 7.24
CA ARG A 78 11.23 -13.04 8.09
C ARG A 78 12.50 -13.61 8.69
N ARG A 79 12.52 -14.90 9.11
CA ARG A 79 13.69 -15.58 9.64
C ARG A 79 14.84 -15.71 8.64
N GLN A 80 14.56 -15.62 7.33
CA GLN A 80 15.61 -15.57 6.32
C GLN A 80 16.42 -14.25 6.35
N GLY A 81 16.04 -13.27 7.18
CA GLY A 81 16.76 -12.01 7.34
C GLY A 81 16.26 -10.86 6.46
N VAL A 82 15.09 -10.99 5.85
CA VAL A 82 14.48 -9.94 5.02
C VAL A 82 13.48 -9.10 5.80
N LYS A 83 13.30 -7.85 5.35
CA LYS A 83 12.27 -6.96 5.90
C LYS A 83 10.95 -7.19 5.17
N ILE A 84 9.90 -7.56 5.93
CA ILE A 84 8.53 -7.61 5.41
C ILE A 84 8.03 -6.18 5.20
N VAL A 85 7.50 -5.89 4.01
CA VAL A 85 6.94 -4.58 3.63
C VAL A 85 5.42 -4.60 3.75
N VAL A 86 4.76 -5.56 3.09
CA VAL A 86 3.30 -5.72 3.09
C VAL A 86 2.91 -7.16 2.83
N THR A 87 1.71 -7.54 3.26
CA THR A 87 1.08 -8.82 2.94
C THR A 87 -0.25 -8.58 2.24
N GLY A 88 -0.53 -9.33 1.18
CA GLY A 88 -1.79 -9.26 0.44
C GLY A 88 -2.59 -10.55 0.62
N LYS A 89 -3.74 -10.45 1.31
CA LYS A 89 -4.52 -11.63 1.69
C LYS A 89 -5.23 -12.30 0.52
N TRP A 90 -5.82 -11.53 -0.40
CA TRP A 90 -6.61 -12.09 -1.50
C TRP A 90 -5.76 -12.80 -2.54
N GLU A 91 -4.63 -12.22 -2.90
CA GLU A 91 -3.68 -12.82 -3.85
C GLU A 91 -2.61 -13.68 -3.16
N ASN A 92 -2.69 -13.79 -1.82
CA ASN A 92 -1.84 -14.61 -0.99
C ASN A 92 -0.34 -14.41 -1.22
N PHE A 93 0.14 -13.18 -0.99
CA PHE A 93 1.53 -12.81 -1.18
C PHE A 93 2.13 -12.07 0.01
N VAL A 94 3.45 -12.03 0.04
CA VAL A 94 4.27 -11.22 0.95
C VAL A 94 5.24 -10.40 0.11
N THR A 95 5.31 -9.09 0.32
CA THR A 95 6.34 -8.25 -0.29
C THR A 95 7.46 -8.05 0.72
N VAL A 96 8.68 -8.32 0.29
CA VAL A 96 9.89 -8.14 1.08
C VAL A 96 10.80 -7.08 0.47
N SER A 97 11.58 -6.42 1.32
CA SER A 97 12.68 -5.54 0.92
C SER A 97 13.99 -6.29 1.16
N CYS A 98 14.77 -6.50 0.08
CA CYS A 98 16.00 -7.25 0.13
C CYS A 98 16.90 -6.87 -1.05
N ASN A 99 18.21 -6.61 -0.78
CA ASN A 99 19.19 -6.33 -1.83
C ASN A 99 20.09 -7.53 -2.12
N ASP A 100 19.93 -8.63 -1.39
CA ASP A 100 20.72 -9.85 -1.54
C ASP A 100 19.92 -10.90 -2.32
N SER A 101 20.32 -11.20 -3.55
CA SER A 101 19.67 -12.19 -4.40
C SER A 101 19.74 -13.62 -3.84
N ALA A 102 20.81 -13.96 -3.10
CA ALA A 102 20.93 -15.28 -2.51
C ALA A 102 19.88 -15.52 -1.40
N LEU A 103 19.49 -14.46 -0.68
CA LEU A 103 18.36 -14.52 0.27
C LEU A 103 17.04 -14.79 -0.45
N VAL A 104 16.82 -14.12 -1.60
CA VAL A 104 15.60 -14.30 -2.41
C VAL A 104 15.52 -15.73 -2.96
N GLU A 105 16.63 -16.29 -3.43
CA GLU A 105 16.70 -17.68 -3.90
C GLU A 105 16.39 -18.69 -2.78
N ARG A 106 16.92 -18.47 -1.57
CA ARG A 106 16.58 -19.32 -0.41
C ARG A 106 15.08 -19.22 -0.06
N ILE A 107 14.49 -18.04 -0.16
CA ILE A 107 13.05 -17.86 0.04
C ILE A 107 12.25 -18.58 -1.05
N ALA A 108 12.69 -18.50 -2.30
CA ALA A 108 12.05 -19.17 -3.43
C ALA A 108 12.05 -20.71 -3.29
N ALA A 109 13.06 -21.25 -2.60
CA ALA A 109 13.18 -22.70 -2.33
C ALA A 109 12.25 -23.19 -1.19
N LEU A 110 11.59 -22.31 -0.45
CA LEU A 110 10.67 -22.71 0.63
C LEU A 110 9.45 -23.46 0.06
N PRO A 111 9.02 -24.56 0.69
CA PRO A 111 8.00 -25.46 0.12
C PRO A 111 6.65 -24.81 -0.13
N PHE A 112 6.30 -23.78 0.62
CA PHE A 112 5.05 -23.03 0.51
C PHE A 112 5.13 -21.81 -0.42
N VAL A 113 6.28 -21.50 -0.99
CA VAL A 113 6.46 -20.43 -1.97
C VAL A 113 6.14 -20.97 -3.36
N ARG A 114 5.29 -20.23 -4.10
CA ARG A 114 4.93 -20.54 -5.49
C ARG A 114 5.94 -19.91 -6.46
N GLU A 115 6.20 -18.62 -6.27
CA GLU A 115 7.09 -17.85 -7.13
C GLU A 115 7.61 -16.60 -6.40
N THR A 116 8.70 -16.05 -6.91
CA THR A 116 9.27 -14.77 -6.46
C THR A 116 9.43 -13.84 -7.66
N GLU A 117 8.99 -12.60 -7.54
CA GLU A 117 9.04 -11.58 -8.58
C GLU A 117 9.65 -10.29 -8.04
N LYS A 118 10.58 -9.69 -8.78
CA LYS A 118 11.07 -8.36 -8.46
C LYS A 118 10.06 -7.32 -8.95
N VAL A 119 9.41 -6.61 -8.01
CA VAL A 119 8.30 -5.71 -8.31
C VAL A 119 8.66 -4.24 -8.23
N TRP A 120 9.79 -3.89 -7.62
CA TRP A 120 10.16 -2.49 -7.48
C TRP A 120 11.65 -2.29 -7.19
N ILE A 121 12.20 -1.26 -7.81
CA ILE A 121 13.53 -0.74 -7.55
C ILE A 121 13.33 0.69 -7.09
N ALA A 122 13.84 1.04 -5.90
CA ALA A 122 13.80 2.42 -5.47
C ALA A 122 14.55 3.29 -6.48
N PRO A 123 13.93 4.33 -7.06
CA PRO A 123 14.67 5.28 -7.86
C PRO A 123 15.77 5.88 -6.96
N GLY A 124 17.00 5.81 -7.42
CA GLY A 124 18.12 6.48 -6.77
C GLY A 124 17.94 8.00 -6.90
N GLY A 125 17.45 8.63 -5.86
CA GLY A 125 17.37 10.09 -5.81
C GLY A 125 16.07 10.59 -5.17
N ASP A 126 16.24 11.56 -4.27
CA ASP A 126 15.21 12.52 -3.90
C ASP A 126 14.99 13.45 -5.10
N GLY A 127 14.37 12.94 -6.17
CA GLY A 127 13.73 13.82 -7.12
C GLY A 127 12.68 14.60 -6.31
N PRO A 128 12.67 15.93 -6.32
CA PRO A 128 11.58 16.64 -5.70
C PRO A 128 10.32 16.05 -6.31
N PHE A 129 9.42 15.57 -5.44
CA PHE A 129 8.04 15.37 -5.83
C PHE A 129 7.66 16.69 -6.50
N MET A 130 7.58 16.69 -7.82
CA MET A 130 7.14 17.87 -8.55
C MET A 130 5.71 18.10 -8.10
N ALA A 131 5.57 18.92 -7.06
CA ALA A 131 4.33 19.61 -6.80
C ALA A 131 4.06 20.43 -8.07
N THR A 132 3.35 19.82 -9.00
CA THR A 132 2.85 20.49 -10.19
C THR A 132 2.11 21.70 -9.67
N GLU A 133 2.50 22.90 -10.13
CA GLU A 133 1.79 24.14 -9.87
C GLU A 133 0.30 23.98 -10.12
N ARG A 134 -0.44 23.57 -9.10
CA ARG A 134 -1.92 23.53 -9.10
C ARG A 134 -2.52 24.82 -8.59
N ASP A 135 -1.70 25.81 -8.26
CA ASP A 135 -2.18 27.09 -7.72
C ASP A 135 -2.98 27.95 -8.72
N SER A 136 -2.94 27.64 -10.02
CA SER A 136 -3.68 28.42 -11.00
C SER A 136 -5.17 28.05 -11.13
N LEU A 137 -5.63 26.94 -10.52
CA LEU A 137 -7.02 26.50 -10.62
C LEU A 137 -7.89 26.95 -9.42
N ILE A 138 -7.27 27.44 -8.34
CA ILE A 138 -7.98 27.81 -7.09
C ILE A 138 -8.69 29.17 -7.22
N ASN A 139 -8.36 29.99 -8.20
CA ASN A 139 -8.93 31.34 -8.39
C ASN A 139 -10.03 31.42 -9.44
N ARG A 140 -10.74 30.34 -9.75
CA ARG A 140 -11.99 30.45 -10.50
C ARG A 140 -13.10 30.85 -9.53
N PRO A 141 -13.79 31.99 -9.74
CA PRO A 141 -14.97 32.32 -8.94
C PRO A 141 -15.96 31.17 -9.08
N SER A 142 -16.46 30.63 -7.95
CA SER A 142 -17.49 29.61 -7.97
C SER A 142 -18.73 30.24 -8.62
N VAL A 143 -19.10 29.69 -9.77
CA VAL A 143 -20.28 30.17 -10.53
C VAL A 143 -21.60 29.92 -9.77
N HIS A 144 -21.52 29.05 -8.72
CA HIS A 144 -22.69 28.66 -7.91
C HIS A 144 -22.33 28.62 -6.42
N PRO A 145 -22.21 29.76 -5.73
CA PRO A 145 -21.86 29.83 -4.31
C PRO A 145 -22.81 29.06 -3.38
N ASP A 146 -24.08 28.88 -3.81
CA ASP A 146 -25.12 28.19 -3.03
C ASP A 146 -25.22 26.67 -3.32
N SER A 147 -24.35 26.13 -4.17
CA SER A 147 -24.35 24.71 -4.49
C SER A 147 -23.59 23.89 -3.45
N ILE A 148 -24.21 22.82 -2.96
CA ILE A 148 -23.56 21.82 -2.08
C ILE A 148 -22.35 21.16 -2.77
N TYR A 149 -22.20 21.30 -4.08
CA TYR A 149 -21.12 20.73 -4.88
C TYR A 149 -19.94 21.70 -5.07
N GLY A 150 -20.06 22.96 -4.69
CA GLY A 150 -19.03 23.96 -4.88
C GLY A 150 -18.51 24.00 -6.33
N LEU A 151 -17.17 23.93 -6.50
CA LEU A 151 -16.53 23.93 -7.83
C LEU A 151 -16.77 22.66 -8.64
N ALA A 152 -17.29 21.59 -8.05
CA ALA A 152 -17.57 20.33 -8.74
C ALA A 152 -18.97 20.28 -9.39
N VAL A 153 -19.76 21.36 -9.30
CA VAL A 153 -21.16 21.38 -9.77
C VAL A 153 -21.31 20.94 -11.23
N ASP A 154 -20.45 21.41 -12.12
CA ASP A 154 -20.52 21.07 -13.54
C ASP A 154 -20.17 19.59 -13.80
N GLN A 155 -19.21 19.06 -13.05
CA GLN A 155 -18.84 17.64 -13.15
C GLN A 155 -19.97 16.73 -12.65
N ILE A 156 -20.64 17.10 -11.56
CA ILE A 156 -21.77 16.34 -11.01
C ILE A 156 -22.96 16.38 -11.97
N ARG A 157 -23.27 17.54 -12.53
CA ARG A 157 -24.37 17.71 -13.51
C ARG A 157 -24.12 16.97 -14.82
N LEU A 158 -22.86 16.91 -15.26
CA LEU A 158 -22.49 16.16 -16.47
C LEU A 158 -22.91 14.69 -16.40
N SER A 159 -22.86 14.09 -15.19
CA SER A 159 -23.28 12.71 -14.94
C SER A 159 -24.72 12.59 -14.43
N ASN A 160 -25.50 13.67 -14.38
CA ASN A 160 -26.83 13.76 -13.74
C ASN A 160 -26.83 13.35 -12.25
N GLY A 161 -25.68 13.48 -11.56
CA GLY A 161 -25.55 13.14 -10.15
C GLY A 161 -26.40 14.04 -9.24
N ASP A 162 -26.65 15.30 -9.63
CA ASP A 162 -27.55 16.23 -8.97
C ASP A 162 -28.98 15.67 -8.91
N LYS A 163 -29.50 15.12 -10.00
CA LYS A 163 -30.82 14.49 -10.06
C LYS A 163 -30.94 13.29 -9.13
N LEU A 164 -29.90 12.44 -9.07
CA LEU A 164 -29.88 11.31 -8.13
C LEU A 164 -29.95 11.80 -6.67
N HIS A 165 -29.25 12.89 -6.36
CA HIS A 165 -29.26 13.48 -5.03
C HIS A 165 -30.60 14.14 -4.68
N GLU A 166 -31.27 14.75 -5.66
CA GLU A 166 -32.66 15.30 -5.51
C GLU A 166 -33.65 14.17 -5.21
N GLU A 167 -33.47 13.00 -5.82
CA GLU A 167 -34.29 11.81 -5.56
C GLU A 167 -33.93 11.11 -4.23
N GLY A 168 -32.94 11.61 -3.49
CA GLY A 168 -32.57 11.11 -2.18
C GLY A 168 -31.45 10.06 -2.18
N PHE A 169 -30.89 9.69 -3.33
CA PHE A 169 -29.76 8.75 -3.44
C PHE A 169 -28.43 9.45 -3.14
N LYS A 170 -28.08 9.56 -1.87
CA LYS A 170 -26.86 10.26 -1.38
C LYS A 170 -25.81 9.33 -0.82
N GLY A 171 -25.91 8.03 -1.08
CA GLY A 171 -24.95 7.03 -0.62
C GLY A 171 -25.01 6.69 0.87
N GLN A 172 -26.18 6.91 1.50
CA GLN A 172 -26.37 6.60 2.92
C GLN A 172 -26.02 5.13 3.22
N GLY A 173 -25.15 4.89 4.20
CA GLY A 173 -24.71 3.56 4.60
C GLY A 173 -23.69 2.91 3.65
N MET A 174 -23.26 3.61 2.59
CA MET A 174 -22.18 3.16 1.71
C MET A 174 -20.83 3.59 2.28
N THR A 175 -19.83 2.72 2.15
CA THR A 175 -18.43 3.04 2.47
C THR A 175 -17.66 3.18 1.17
N ILE A 176 -17.02 4.33 0.96
CA ILE A 176 -16.20 4.61 -0.20
C ILE A 176 -14.75 4.75 0.27
N ALA A 177 -13.84 3.99 -0.33
CA ALA A 177 -12.41 4.17 -0.13
C ALA A 177 -11.86 5.08 -1.25
N VAL A 178 -11.27 6.20 -0.87
CA VAL A 178 -10.54 7.07 -1.80
C VAL A 178 -9.06 6.79 -1.61
N ILE A 179 -8.39 6.38 -2.69
CA ILE A 179 -6.97 6.03 -2.70
C ILE A 179 -6.26 7.03 -3.59
N ASP A 180 -5.38 7.83 -3.00
CA ASP A 180 -4.61 8.86 -3.68
C ASP A 180 -3.14 8.83 -3.22
N ALA A 181 -2.26 9.51 -3.93
CA ALA A 181 -0.86 9.71 -3.57
C ALA A 181 -0.66 10.61 -2.34
N GLY A 182 -1.69 11.35 -1.94
CA GLY A 182 -1.74 12.21 -0.75
C GLY A 182 -2.91 13.16 -0.79
N PHE A 183 -3.43 13.48 0.40
CA PHE A 183 -4.47 14.48 0.60
C PHE A 183 -3.85 15.65 1.34
N HIS A 184 -3.77 16.81 0.70
CA HIS A 184 -3.25 18.03 1.33
C HIS A 184 -4.29 18.54 2.35
N ASN A 185 -3.88 18.76 3.60
CA ASN A 185 -4.73 19.24 4.69
C ASN A 185 -5.96 18.31 4.99
N ALA A 186 -5.75 17.00 4.95
CA ALA A 186 -6.80 16.03 5.26
C ALA A 186 -6.81 15.59 6.74
N ASP A 187 -6.01 16.24 7.63
CA ASP A 187 -5.90 15.95 9.07
C ASP A 187 -7.03 16.62 9.86
#